data_5728ee4c2c9e8af92bec393aed233b1b
#
_entry.id   5728ee4c2c9e8af92bec393aed233b1b
#
_cell.length_a   1.000
_cell.length_b   1.000
_cell.length_c   1.000
_cell.angle_alpha   90.00
_cell.angle_beta   90.00
_cell.angle_gamma   90.00
#
_symmetry.space_group_name_H-M   'P 1'
#
loop_
_entity.id
_entity.type
_entity.pdbx_description
1 polymer ?
#
loop_
_entity_poly.entity_id
_entity_poly.type
_entity_poly.pdbx_seq_one_letter_code
_entity_poly.pdbx_strand_id
1 'polypeptide(L)'
;MRPSEISNNPEVIRRLGVISINTAIEADIYGNVNSTHISGTKMMNGIGGSGDFTRNAYISIFTCPSVAKEGKISAIVPMVSHEDHSEHDVNIIITEQGVADLRGKSPVERAQAIIENCAHPDYKNILWDYVKCLPKDRLLIVFLP
;
A
#
# COMPACT_ATOMS: atom_id res chain seq x y z
N MET A 1 12.13 18.31 -21.03
CA MET A 1 11.99 16.87 -20.70
C MET A 1 13.36 16.24 -20.66
N ARG A 2 13.54 15.23 -19.79
CA ARG A 2 14.76 14.41 -19.70
C ARG A 2 14.41 12.97 -20.01
N PRO A 3 15.34 12.15 -20.53
CA PRO A 3 15.12 10.69 -20.69
C PRO A 3 14.83 10.03 -19.35
N SER A 4 14.07 8.92 -19.38
CA SER A 4 13.71 8.18 -18.17
C SER A 4 14.94 7.63 -17.42
N GLU A 5 16.00 7.28 -18.13
CA GLU A 5 17.27 6.83 -17.54
C GLU A 5 17.91 7.88 -16.61
N ILE A 6 17.54 9.15 -16.77
CA ILE A 6 17.99 10.25 -15.90
C ILE A 6 16.93 10.59 -14.88
N SER A 7 15.67 10.77 -15.30
CA SER A 7 14.59 11.22 -14.42
C SER A 7 14.18 10.15 -13.40
N ASN A 8 14.25 8.89 -13.79
CA ASN A 8 13.87 7.73 -12.95
C ASN A 8 15.09 6.98 -12.42
N ASN A 9 16.28 7.54 -12.53
CA ASN A 9 17.49 6.87 -12.06
C ASN A 9 17.44 6.69 -10.53
N PRO A 10 17.55 5.46 -10.01
CA PRO A 10 17.47 5.18 -8.58
C PRO A 10 18.49 5.95 -7.73
N GLU A 11 19.71 6.13 -8.23
CA GLU A 11 20.75 6.88 -7.52
C GLU A 11 20.37 8.36 -7.41
N VAL A 12 19.87 8.95 -8.51
CA VAL A 12 19.46 10.37 -8.55
C VAL A 12 18.28 10.58 -7.60
N ILE A 13 17.29 9.69 -7.61
CA ILE A 13 16.12 9.77 -6.70
C ILE A 13 16.58 9.73 -5.24
N ARG A 14 17.44 8.79 -4.87
CA ARG A 14 17.98 8.68 -3.49
C ARG A 14 18.77 9.90 -3.08
N ARG A 15 19.62 10.41 -3.97
CA ARG A 15 20.47 11.57 -3.70
C ARG A 15 19.66 12.85 -3.49
N LEU A 16 18.56 13.00 -4.21
CA LEU A 16 17.68 14.17 -4.09
C LEU A 16 16.79 14.13 -2.83
N GLY A 17 16.62 12.98 -2.18
CA GLY A 17 15.77 12.85 -1.02
C GLY A 17 14.29 13.14 -1.30
N VAL A 18 13.78 12.67 -2.44
CA VAL A 18 12.42 12.97 -2.93
C VAL A 18 11.36 12.38 -2.01
N ILE A 19 10.23 13.04 -1.91
CA ILE A 19 8.98 12.47 -1.40
C ILE A 19 8.18 12.01 -2.62
N SER A 20 7.90 10.72 -2.71
CA SER A 20 7.13 10.12 -3.78
C SER A 20 5.67 10.02 -3.39
N ILE A 21 4.76 10.54 -4.22
CA ILE A 21 3.31 10.44 -4.02
C ILE A 21 2.72 9.78 -5.26
N ASN A 22 2.16 8.58 -5.08
CA ASN A 22 1.55 7.79 -6.14
C ASN A 22 0.10 7.47 -5.80
N THR A 23 -0.69 7.12 -6.81
CA THR A 23 -2.07 6.67 -6.62
C THR A 23 -2.16 5.15 -6.61
N ALA A 24 -3.09 4.62 -5.84
CA ALA A 24 -3.43 3.20 -5.80
C ALA A 24 -4.88 2.97 -6.26
N ILE A 25 -5.14 1.78 -6.79
CA ILE A 25 -6.50 1.26 -7.01
C ILE A 25 -7.02 0.66 -5.71
N GLU A 26 -6.18 -0.12 -5.04
CA GLU A 26 -6.45 -0.72 -3.72
C GLU A 26 -5.15 -0.89 -2.94
N ALA A 27 -5.27 -0.94 -1.62
CA ALA A 27 -4.18 -1.29 -0.71
C ALA A 27 -4.68 -2.31 0.31
N ASP A 28 -3.82 -3.25 0.72
CA ASP A 28 -4.22 -4.18 1.77
C ASP A 28 -3.84 -3.69 3.17
N ILE A 29 -4.32 -4.43 4.17
CA ILE A 29 -4.10 -4.10 5.58
C ILE A 29 -2.64 -4.19 6.03
N TYR A 30 -1.75 -4.75 5.21
CA TYR A 30 -0.32 -4.84 5.50
C TYR A 30 0.49 -3.74 4.82
N GLY A 31 -0.10 -3.10 3.78
CA GLY A 31 0.53 -2.02 3.02
C GLY A 31 1.06 -2.44 1.64
N ASN A 32 0.68 -3.63 1.15
CA ASN A 32 0.86 -3.96 -0.25
C ASN A 32 -0.12 -3.14 -1.09
N VAL A 33 0.29 -2.76 -2.29
CA VAL A 33 -0.46 -1.84 -3.15
C VAL A 33 -0.62 -2.40 -4.55
N ASN A 34 -1.85 -2.32 -5.04
CA ASN A 34 -2.22 -2.52 -6.43
C ASN A 34 -2.53 -1.17 -7.07
N SER A 35 -1.78 -0.80 -8.09
CA SER A 35 -1.94 0.45 -8.84
C SER A 35 -2.30 0.24 -10.31
N THR A 36 -2.34 -1.01 -10.77
CA THR A 36 -2.44 -1.34 -12.21
C THR A 36 -3.68 -2.13 -12.59
N HIS A 37 -4.20 -3.02 -11.73
CA HIS A 37 -5.24 -3.97 -12.11
C HIS A 37 -6.53 -3.79 -11.31
N ILE A 38 -7.67 -3.95 -11.99
CA ILE A 38 -8.98 -4.11 -11.36
C ILE A 38 -9.34 -5.59 -11.31
N SER A 39 -9.82 -6.06 -10.16
CA SER A 39 -10.19 -7.46 -9.94
C SER A 39 -9.06 -8.45 -10.26
N GLY A 40 -7.83 -8.05 -10.07
CA GLY A 40 -6.62 -8.84 -10.22
C GLY A 40 -6.20 -9.17 -11.66
N THR A 41 -7.10 -9.04 -12.63
CA THR A 41 -6.83 -9.52 -14.01
C THR A 41 -6.96 -8.46 -15.09
N LYS A 42 -7.75 -7.41 -14.87
CA LYS A 42 -7.99 -6.36 -15.86
C LYS A 42 -7.02 -5.21 -15.65
N MET A 43 -6.01 -5.12 -16.52
CA MET A 43 -5.10 -3.98 -16.50
C MET A 43 -5.82 -2.68 -16.83
N MET A 44 -5.64 -1.66 -15.99
CA MET A 44 -6.16 -0.30 -16.16
C MET A 44 -5.05 0.67 -16.52
N ASN A 45 -3.90 0.53 -15.85
CA ASN A 45 -2.73 1.39 -16.03
C ASN A 45 -1.47 0.54 -16.11
N GLY A 46 -0.43 1.08 -16.74
CA GLY A 46 0.93 0.55 -16.57
C GLY A 46 1.52 1.06 -15.24
N ILE A 47 2.51 0.35 -14.70
CA ILE A 47 3.19 0.72 -13.46
C ILE A 47 3.95 2.06 -13.58
N GLY A 48 4.37 2.42 -14.81
CA GLY A 48 5.15 3.64 -15.05
C GLY A 48 6.44 3.68 -14.23
N GLY A 49 6.79 4.86 -13.73
CA GLY A 49 7.96 5.07 -12.88
C GLY A 49 7.70 4.86 -11.38
N SER A 50 6.50 4.41 -10.99
CA SER A 50 6.14 4.34 -9.56
C SER A 50 7.05 3.38 -8.79
N GLY A 51 7.52 2.29 -9.40
CA GLY A 51 8.45 1.35 -8.78
C GLY A 51 9.81 1.99 -8.46
N ASP A 52 10.38 2.75 -9.40
CA ASP A 52 11.65 3.43 -9.21
C ASP A 52 11.56 4.45 -8.07
N PHE A 53 10.48 5.26 -8.07
CA PHE A 53 10.29 6.29 -7.05
C PHE A 53 9.93 5.69 -5.69
N THR A 54 9.03 4.71 -5.62
CA THR A 54 8.61 4.10 -4.35
C THR A 54 9.79 3.50 -3.61
N ARG A 55 10.67 2.77 -4.30
CA ARG A 55 11.83 2.09 -3.68
C ARG A 55 12.98 3.01 -3.31
N ASN A 56 13.07 4.18 -3.93
CA ASN A 56 14.25 5.04 -3.82
C ASN A 56 13.95 6.41 -3.22
N ALA A 57 12.70 6.77 -3.01
CA ALA A 57 12.32 8.00 -2.33
C ALA A 57 12.70 7.96 -0.84
N TYR A 58 12.88 9.14 -0.25
CA TYR A 58 13.05 9.28 1.19
C TYR A 58 11.78 8.88 1.94
N ILE A 59 10.61 9.23 1.39
CA ILE A 59 9.29 8.79 1.86
C ILE A 59 8.46 8.41 0.64
N SER A 60 7.87 7.22 0.65
CA SER A 60 6.92 6.76 -0.35
C SER A 60 5.49 6.81 0.21
N ILE A 61 4.61 7.49 -0.50
CA ILE A 61 3.21 7.70 -0.13
C ILE A 61 2.34 7.14 -1.25
N PHE A 62 1.31 6.38 -0.88
CA PHE A 62 0.22 6.00 -1.78
C PHE A 62 -1.09 6.60 -1.32
N THR A 63 -1.85 7.12 -2.30
CA THR A 63 -3.17 7.70 -2.06
C THR A 63 -4.23 6.93 -2.82
N CYS A 64 -5.35 6.63 -2.19
CA CYS A 64 -6.54 6.08 -2.85
C CYS A 64 -7.80 6.56 -2.13
N PRO A 65 -8.97 6.59 -2.78
CA PRO A 65 -10.23 6.70 -2.05
C PRO A 65 -10.41 5.46 -1.18
N SER A 66 -11.03 5.59 -0.01
CA SER A 66 -11.30 4.43 0.85
C SER A 66 -12.34 3.47 0.26
N VAL A 67 -13.19 3.99 -0.62
CA VAL A 67 -14.24 3.23 -1.32
C VAL A 67 -14.36 3.67 -2.78
N ALA A 68 -14.83 2.75 -3.61
CA ALA A 68 -15.16 2.97 -5.02
C ALA A 68 -16.64 2.68 -5.28
N LYS A 69 -17.15 3.03 -6.48
CA LYS A 69 -18.50 2.77 -6.94
C LYS A 69 -19.58 3.19 -5.93
N GLU A 70 -19.54 4.46 -5.51
CA GLU A 70 -20.52 5.02 -4.57
C GLU A 70 -20.58 4.25 -3.23
N GLY A 71 -19.44 3.84 -2.71
CA GLY A 71 -19.35 3.13 -1.43
C GLY A 71 -19.53 1.60 -1.49
N LYS A 72 -19.79 1.03 -2.67
CA LYS A 72 -20.08 -0.41 -2.81
C LYS A 72 -18.84 -1.31 -2.75
N ILE A 73 -17.67 -0.77 -2.94
CA ILE A 73 -16.40 -1.53 -2.97
C ILE A 73 -15.38 -0.81 -2.10
N SER A 74 -14.80 -1.52 -1.14
CA SER A 74 -13.67 -1.01 -0.37
C SER A 74 -12.40 -1.03 -1.22
N ALA A 75 -11.62 0.05 -1.15
CA ALA A 75 -10.27 0.09 -1.70
C ALA A 75 -9.21 -0.31 -0.66
N ILE A 76 -9.60 -0.39 0.63
CA ILE A 76 -8.78 -1.03 1.66
C ILE A 76 -9.29 -2.46 1.82
N VAL A 77 -8.43 -3.44 1.50
CA VAL A 77 -8.81 -4.86 1.38
C VAL A 77 -7.96 -5.74 2.30
N PRO A 78 -8.41 -6.97 2.63
CA PRO A 78 -7.59 -7.91 3.41
C PRO A 78 -6.28 -8.28 2.72
N MET A 79 -6.32 -8.53 1.42
CA MET A 79 -5.17 -8.79 0.54
C MET A 79 -5.47 -8.20 -0.83
N VAL A 80 -4.47 -7.53 -1.43
CA VAL A 80 -4.62 -6.99 -2.79
C VAL A 80 -4.84 -8.10 -3.81
N SER A 81 -5.68 -7.84 -4.79
CA SER A 81 -5.96 -8.80 -5.87
C SER A 81 -4.82 -8.92 -6.88
N HIS A 82 -3.94 -7.94 -6.93
CA HIS A 82 -2.72 -7.88 -7.72
C HIS A 82 -1.70 -7.00 -6.98
N GLU A 83 -0.45 -7.43 -6.87
CA GLU A 83 0.57 -6.69 -6.14
C GLU A 83 1.55 -6.02 -7.12
N ASP A 84 1.61 -4.69 -7.07
CA ASP A 84 2.60 -3.89 -7.80
C ASP A 84 3.73 -3.40 -6.88
N HIS A 85 3.39 -3.09 -5.62
CA HIS A 85 4.34 -2.61 -4.62
C HIS A 85 4.11 -3.35 -3.30
N SER A 86 5.20 -3.91 -2.77
CA SER A 86 5.14 -4.65 -1.52
C SER A 86 5.13 -3.73 -0.30
N GLU A 87 4.69 -4.26 0.83
CA GLU A 87 4.70 -3.60 2.15
C GLU A 87 6.07 -3.04 2.55
N HIS A 88 7.16 -3.60 1.99
CA HIS A 88 8.52 -3.18 2.31
C HIS A 88 8.90 -1.83 1.69
N ASP A 89 8.24 -1.46 0.59
CA ASP A 89 8.54 -0.25 -0.17
C ASP A 89 7.57 0.90 0.14
N VAL A 90 6.42 0.58 0.76
CA VAL A 90 5.35 1.54 1.07
C VAL A 90 5.48 2.07 2.49
N ASN A 91 5.67 3.38 2.64
CA ASN A 91 5.83 4.02 3.94
C ASN A 91 4.51 4.56 4.51
N ILE A 92 3.68 5.17 3.67
CA ILE A 92 2.48 5.87 4.12
C ILE A 92 1.33 5.57 3.14
N ILE A 93 0.15 5.31 3.69
CA ILE A 93 -1.11 5.23 2.94
C ILE A 93 -2.02 6.38 3.40
N ILE A 94 -2.64 7.05 2.43
CA ILE A 94 -3.57 8.16 2.68
C ILE A 94 -4.89 7.89 1.95
N THR A 95 -5.98 8.06 2.67
CA THR A 95 -7.33 8.10 2.10
C THR A 95 -8.05 9.37 2.58
N GLU A 96 -9.25 9.61 2.13
CA GLU A 96 -10.08 10.72 2.66
C GLU A 96 -10.48 10.50 4.13
N GLN A 97 -10.32 9.28 4.66
CA GLN A 97 -10.57 8.98 6.08
C GLN A 97 -9.41 9.43 6.97
N GLY A 98 -8.18 9.39 6.46
CA GLY A 98 -6.99 9.80 7.22
C GLY A 98 -5.68 9.23 6.66
N VAL A 99 -4.68 9.15 7.54
CA VAL A 99 -3.30 8.80 7.22
C VAL A 99 -2.82 7.64 8.07
N ALA A 100 -2.24 6.62 7.45
CA ALA A 100 -1.55 5.52 8.11
C ALA A 100 -0.04 5.58 7.82
N ASP A 101 0.76 5.91 8.82
CA ASP A 101 2.21 5.80 8.77
C ASP A 101 2.62 4.37 9.15
N LEU A 102 3.24 3.66 8.22
CA LEU A 102 3.57 2.23 8.34
C LEU A 102 5.01 1.98 8.76
N ARG A 103 5.82 3.03 8.86
CA ARG A 103 7.25 2.91 9.16
C ARG A 103 7.47 2.37 10.57
N GLY A 104 8.39 1.41 10.70
CA GLY A 104 8.76 0.83 11.99
C GLY A 104 7.67 -0.02 12.65
N LYS A 105 6.62 -0.39 11.92
CA LYS A 105 5.48 -1.18 12.42
C LYS A 105 5.58 -2.64 11.99
N SER A 106 5.21 -3.53 12.90
CA SER A 106 4.96 -4.94 12.61
C SER A 106 3.71 -5.10 11.74
N PRO A 107 3.50 -6.25 11.08
CA PRO A 107 2.30 -6.48 10.25
C PRO A 107 0.98 -6.25 11.01
N VAL A 108 0.91 -6.60 12.28
CA VAL A 108 -0.29 -6.37 13.11
C VAL A 108 -0.51 -4.88 13.38
N GLU A 109 0.54 -4.14 13.69
CA GLU A 109 0.47 -2.70 13.91
C GLU A 109 0.15 -1.94 12.62
N ARG A 110 0.63 -2.43 11.46
CA ARG A 110 0.26 -1.91 10.14
C ARG A 110 -1.23 -2.10 9.87
N ALA A 111 -1.74 -3.33 10.11
CA ALA A 111 -3.15 -3.64 9.94
C ALA A 111 -4.01 -2.73 10.81
N GLN A 112 -3.64 -2.54 12.08
CA GLN A 112 -4.33 -1.61 12.96
C GLN A 112 -4.31 -0.18 12.42
N ALA A 113 -3.15 0.34 12.04
CA ALA A 113 -3.01 1.70 11.55
C ALA A 113 -3.84 1.95 10.27
N ILE A 114 -3.83 1.01 9.32
CA ILE A 114 -4.57 1.13 8.06
C ILE A 114 -6.08 1.02 8.31
N ILE A 115 -6.53 0.03 9.08
CA ILE A 115 -7.96 -0.17 9.34
C ILE A 115 -8.53 1.03 10.12
N GLU A 116 -7.84 1.50 11.14
CA GLU A 116 -8.33 2.61 11.97
C GLU A 116 -8.36 3.94 11.24
N ASN A 117 -7.33 4.23 10.44
CA ASN A 117 -7.16 5.56 9.87
C ASN A 117 -7.56 5.68 8.39
N CYS A 118 -7.49 4.59 7.61
CA CYS A 118 -7.68 4.67 6.16
C CYS A 118 -8.91 3.92 5.64
N ALA A 119 -9.44 2.93 6.39
CA ALA A 119 -10.61 2.19 5.94
C ALA A 119 -11.90 2.99 6.14
N HIS A 120 -12.85 2.87 5.19
CA HIS A 120 -14.19 3.43 5.34
C HIS A 120 -14.91 2.78 6.54
N PRO A 121 -15.68 3.53 7.33
CA PRO A 121 -16.34 3.01 8.54
C PRO A 121 -17.15 1.72 8.32
N ASP A 122 -17.88 1.62 7.20
CA ASP A 122 -18.73 0.46 6.89
C ASP A 122 -17.92 -0.84 6.69
N TYR A 123 -16.65 -0.75 6.36
CA TYR A 123 -15.78 -1.90 6.09
C TYR A 123 -14.84 -2.26 7.24
N LYS A 124 -14.70 -1.41 8.26
CA LYS A 124 -13.77 -1.66 9.38
C LYS A 124 -14.04 -2.98 10.09
N ASN A 125 -15.31 -3.29 10.35
CA ASN A 125 -15.69 -4.51 11.08
C ASN A 125 -15.27 -5.78 10.31
N ILE A 126 -15.52 -5.82 9.00
CA ILE A 126 -15.14 -6.94 8.14
C ILE A 126 -13.62 -7.14 8.09
N LEU A 127 -12.86 -6.05 8.02
CA LEU A 127 -11.41 -6.11 8.02
C LEU A 127 -10.86 -6.59 9.37
N TRP A 128 -11.44 -6.15 10.49
CA TRP A 128 -11.09 -6.62 11.82
C TRP A 128 -11.45 -8.11 12.03
N ASP A 129 -12.56 -8.58 11.49
CA ASP A 129 -12.93 -9.98 11.57
C ASP A 129 -11.95 -10.86 10.79
N TYR A 130 -11.48 -10.39 9.61
CA TYR A 130 -10.40 -11.06 8.89
C TYR A 130 -9.13 -11.17 9.76
N VAL A 131 -8.69 -10.08 10.39
CA VAL A 131 -7.51 -10.10 11.27
C VAL A 131 -7.66 -11.08 12.43
N LYS A 132 -8.85 -11.17 13.03
CA LYS A 132 -9.14 -12.11 14.13
C LYS A 132 -9.13 -13.58 13.70
N CYS A 133 -9.50 -13.86 12.44
CA CYS A 133 -9.50 -15.21 11.88
C CYS A 133 -8.10 -15.73 11.56
N LEU A 134 -7.07 -14.86 11.56
CA LEU A 134 -5.70 -15.29 11.33
C LEU A 134 -5.20 -16.12 12.52
N PRO A 135 -4.57 -17.28 12.28
CA PRO A 135 -4.06 -18.13 13.35
C PRO A 135 -3.03 -17.37 14.18
N LYS A 136 -3.30 -17.16 15.46
CA LYS A 136 -2.39 -16.49 16.40
C LYS A 136 -1.04 -17.21 16.54
N ASP A 137 -1.01 -18.50 16.24
CA ASP A 137 0.16 -19.37 16.41
C ASP A 137 1.13 -19.34 15.19
N ARG A 138 0.79 -18.69 14.11
CA ARG A 138 1.66 -18.56 12.92
C ARG A 138 2.52 -17.31 12.88
N LEU A 139 2.50 -16.49 13.91
CA LEU A 139 3.40 -15.33 14.09
C LEU A 139 4.80 -15.73 14.62
N LEU A 140 5.08 -17.02 14.77
CA LEU A 140 6.43 -17.51 15.01
C LEU A 140 7.15 -17.61 13.65
N ILE A 141 7.76 -16.52 13.22
CA ILE A 141 8.87 -16.61 12.28
C ILE A 141 10.00 -17.30 13.06
N VAL A 142 10.08 -18.60 12.90
CA VAL A 142 11.24 -19.37 13.38
C VAL A 142 12.40 -18.98 12.47
N PHE A 143 13.27 -18.11 12.94
CA PHE A 143 14.62 -18.03 12.40
C PHE A 143 15.27 -19.36 12.72
N LEU A 144 15.31 -20.28 11.75
CA LEU A 144 16.19 -21.43 11.84
C LEU A 144 17.63 -20.97 11.64
N PRO A 145 18.54 -21.44 12.47
CA PRO A 145 19.96 -21.09 12.39
C PRO A 145 20.62 -21.56 11.10
#